data_55303e9de7b63338ebb2cabe53aad094
#
_entry.id   55303e9de7b63338ebb2cabe53aad094
#
_cell.length_a   1.000
_cell.length_b   1.000
_cell.length_c   1.000
_cell.angle_alpha   90.00
_cell.angle_beta   90.00
_cell.angle_gamma   90.00
#
_symmetry.space_group_name_H-M   'P 1'
#
loop_
_entity.id
_entity.type
_entity.pdbx_description
1 polymer ?
#
loop_
_entity_poly.entity_id
_entity_poly.type
_entity_poly.pdbx_seq_one_letter_code
_entity_poly.pdbx_strand_id
1 'polypeptide(L)'
;SEAEQARKEDFDPPECFRVDLAGAVLNLAAWGVTVPENFRWLDVPAPLVMQRAVNLLAALGATEEDGSLTDTGKRMTAFPLPPRLARLMVAGQDEQCAVELAAVAALMQGEGVAVKGGLNDHLRDSADYTDFQAEWRAVEKAVDAGFGAAACTRWGISSRGTREAWMAYRQLLSVGSRGKARETPGPDFTAARPAVVRAMIESFADHVGVRNGVAANTCRMAGGVGGRLAEGSVVFQGEHFVAAEVAELSGKAVETRVGRCTLIAPEDLRSIWPERFSCGEEAVFDAALRRVRLHRKLMYGDLVLEDRDRGDAPTELAAPVLAEKVVDGTLKLVKWNDAVEQWIRRLNGLSVWMPELELPRFSEEDKLVAISLVCEGAVGYKDIKEREIIPVLRDWLSGWQAKALDDYAPVSLTLPNGQHAKVRYGEDSSPVISLTVQRLFGVAVSPRIANGAVPVIVEVLAPSQRP
;
A
#
# COMPACT_ATOMS: atom_id res chain seq x y z
N SER A 1 -17.01 -37.85 11.87
CA SER A 1 -17.81 -38.19 13.09
C SER A 1 -19.20 -37.59 12.96
N GLU A 2 -20.20 -38.13 13.72
CA GLU A 2 -21.57 -37.57 13.76
C GLU A 2 -21.59 -36.06 14.06
N ALA A 3 -20.66 -35.56 14.86
CA ALA A 3 -20.49 -34.14 15.17
C ALA A 3 -19.94 -33.30 13.98
N GLU A 4 -19.24 -33.89 13.05
CA GLU A 4 -18.79 -33.24 11.78
C GLU A 4 -19.93 -33.25 10.76
N GLN A 5 -20.74 -34.29 10.76
CA GLN A 5 -21.91 -34.42 9.88
C GLN A 5 -23.04 -33.44 10.26
N ALA A 6 -23.23 -33.20 11.57
CA ALA A 6 -24.19 -32.21 12.09
C ALA A 6 -23.78 -30.73 11.83
N ARG A 7 -22.54 -30.49 11.38
CA ARG A 7 -22.04 -29.15 10.99
C ARG A 7 -22.01 -28.89 9.47
N LYS A 8 -22.32 -29.91 8.68
CA LYS A 8 -22.46 -29.74 7.22
C LYS A 8 -23.87 -29.19 6.96
N GLU A 9 -23.90 -28.18 6.09
CA GLU A 9 -25.17 -27.71 5.52
C GLU A 9 -25.81 -28.87 4.74
N ASP A 10 -27.13 -28.96 4.77
CA ASP A 10 -27.90 -30.07 4.15
C ASP A 10 -27.71 -30.11 2.62
N PHE A 11 -27.32 -29.00 2.01
CA PHE A 11 -27.07 -28.85 0.58
C PHE A 11 -25.82 -28.02 0.33
N ASP A 12 -25.06 -28.40 -0.69
CA ASP A 12 -23.99 -27.52 -1.22
C ASP A 12 -24.61 -26.25 -1.83
N PRO A 13 -24.08 -25.06 -1.54
CA PRO A 13 -24.56 -23.84 -2.18
C PRO A 13 -24.41 -23.94 -3.69
N PRO A 14 -25.32 -23.29 -4.48
CA PRO A 14 -25.26 -23.30 -5.93
C PRO A 14 -23.88 -22.91 -6.47
N GLU A 15 -23.48 -23.50 -7.59
CA GLU A 15 -22.15 -23.29 -8.16
C GLU A 15 -21.88 -21.82 -8.48
N CYS A 16 -22.89 -21.07 -8.92
CA CYS A 16 -22.79 -19.64 -9.21
C CYS A 16 -22.40 -18.76 -8.00
N PHE A 17 -22.42 -19.29 -6.78
CA PHE A 17 -21.96 -18.60 -5.57
C PHE A 17 -20.51 -18.99 -5.17
N ARG A 18 -19.91 -19.98 -5.83
CA ARG A 18 -18.60 -20.55 -5.47
C ARG A 18 -17.54 -20.39 -6.53
N VAL A 19 -17.91 -20.18 -7.79
CA VAL A 19 -16.99 -20.14 -8.93
C VAL A 19 -16.89 -18.72 -9.51
N ASP A 20 -15.80 -18.48 -10.22
CA ASP A 20 -15.65 -17.28 -11.07
C ASP A 20 -16.66 -17.34 -12.22
N LEU A 21 -17.51 -16.33 -12.32
CA LEU A 21 -18.55 -16.25 -13.35
C LEU A 21 -18.06 -15.70 -14.70
N ALA A 22 -16.80 -15.27 -14.83
CA ALA A 22 -16.32 -14.64 -16.04
C ALA A 22 -16.47 -15.55 -17.28
N GLY A 23 -16.28 -16.86 -17.12
CA GLY A 23 -16.52 -17.84 -18.19
C GLY A 23 -18.00 -17.91 -18.61
N ALA A 24 -18.92 -17.90 -17.66
CA ALA A 24 -20.37 -17.89 -17.92
C ALA A 24 -20.80 -16.58 -18.61
N VAL A 25 -20.32 -15.43 -18.13
CA VAL A 25 -20.59 -14.10 -18.71
C VAL A 25 -20.03 -14.00 -20.12
N LEU A 26 -18.83 -14.52 -20.40
CA LEU A 26 -18.26 -14.56 -21.76
C LEU A 26 -19.16 -15.37 -22.72
N ASN A 27 -19.66 -16.51 -22.27
CA ASN A 27 -20.60 -17.34 -23.06
C ASN A 27 -21.95 -16.65 -23.28
N LEU A 28 -22.48 -15.96 -22.28
CA LEU A 28 -23.70 -15.17 -22.39
C LEU A 28 -23.55 -14.05 -23.44
N ALA A 29 -22.41 -13.32 -23.39
CA ALA A 29 -22.09 -12.31 -24.38
C ALA A 29 -21.98 -12.91 -25.82
N ALA A 30 -21.44 -14.14 -25.96
CA ALA A 30 -21.41 -14.85 -27.22
C ALA A 30 -22.82 -15.20 -27.75
N TRP A 31 -23.78 -15.35 -26.88
CA TRP A 31 -25.19 -15.58 -27.22
C TRP A 31 -25.98 -14.29 -27.41
N GLY A 32 -25.34 -13.12 -27.30
CA GLY A 32 -25.98 -11.80 -27.45
C GLY A 32 -26.59 -11.21 -26.20
N VAL A 33 -26.32 -11.81 -25.02
CA VAL A 33 -26.71 -11.25 -23.74
C VAL A 33 -25.61 -10.33 -23.23
N THR A 34 -25.75 -9.02 -23.51
CA THR A 34 -24.74 -8.00 -23.17
C THR A 34 -24.83 -7.50 -21.73
N VAL A 35 -25.99 -7.64 -21.08
CA VAL A 35 -26.23 -7.29 -19.68
C VAL A 35 -26.51 -8.59 -18.91
N PRO A 36 -25.52 -9.24 -18.31
CA PRO A 36 -25.66 -10.54 -17.71
C PRO A 36 -26.59 -10.56 -16.47
N GLU A 37 -26.83 -9.42 -15.85
CA GLU A 37 -27.79 -9.26 -14.75
C GLU A 37 -29.24 -9.47 -15.22
N ASN A 38 -29.53 -9.19 -16.49
CA ASN A 38 -30.85 -9.38 -17.10
C ASN A 38 -31.10 -10.82 -17.57
N PHE A 39 -30.07 -11.69 -17.48
CA PHE A 39 -30.25 -13.10 -17.81
C PHE A 39 -31.14 -13.79 -16.77
N ARG A 40 -31.93 -14.75 -17.21
CA ARG A 40 -32.86 -15.49 -16.36
C ARG A 40 -32.10 -16.59 -15.57
N TRP A 41 -31.38 -16.17 -14.53
CA TRP A 41 -30.67 -17.09 -13.63
C TRP A 41 -31.66 -17.92 -12.82
N LEU A 42 -31.34 -19.19 -12.56
CA LEU A 42 -32.08 -20.02 -11.62
C LEU A 42 -31.85 -19.51 -10.19
N ASP A 43 -30.57 -19.34 -9.84
CA ASP A 43 -30.11 -18.71 -8.61
C ASP A 43 -29.34 -17.46 -8.99
N VAL A 44 -29.78 -16.30 -8.53
CA VAL A 44 -29.20 -15.01 -8.93
C VAL A 44 -27.86 -14.80 -8.24
N PRO A 45 -26.76 -14.66 -9.00
CA PRO A 45 -25.45 -14.41 -8.41
C PRO A 45 -25.42 -13.08 -7.65
N ALA A 46 -24.54 -12.99 -6.64
CA ALA A 46 -24.35 -11.75 -5.90
C ALA A 46 -23.83 -10.63 -6.84
N PRO A 47 -24.36 -9.39 -6.75
CA PRO A 47 -24.00 -8.28 -7.64
C PRO A 47 -22.49 -8.03 -7.72
N LEU A 48 -21.78 -8.16 -6.59
CA LEU A 48 -20.32 -7.97 -6.55
C LEU A 48 -19.57 -9.05 -7.36
N VAL A 49 -20.03 -10.31 -7.34
CA VAL A 49 -19.43 -11.40 -8.09
C VAL A 49 -19.64 -11.18 -9.59
N MET A 50 -20.85 -10.76 -9.98
CA MET A 50 -21.17 -10.40 -11.36
C MET A 50 -20.33 -9.24 -11.86
N GLN A 51 -20.22 -8.17 -11.09
CA GLN A 51 -19.40 -7.01 -11.44
C GLN A 51 -17.92 -7.37 -11.60
N ARG A 52 -17.39 -8.25 -10.75
CA ARG A 52 -16.00 -8.74 -10.90
C ARG A 52 -15.81 -9.49 -12.21
N ALA A 53 -16.77 -10.33 -12.61
CA ALA A 53 -16.71 -11.07 -13.85
C ALA A 53 -16.75 -10.14 -15.08
N VAL A 54 -17.64 -9.15 -15.08
CA VAL A 54 -17.73 -8.13 -16.15
C VAL A 54 -16.43 -7.32 -16.23
N ASN A 55 -15.93 -6.82 -15.10
CA ASN A 55 -14.68 -6.05 -15.04
C ASN A 55 -13.48 -6.87 -15.53
N LEU A 56 -13.41 -8.16 -15.20
CA LEU A 56 -12.36 -9.04 -15.70
C LEU A 56 -12.42 -9.16 -17.22
N LEU A 57 -13.59 -9.40 -17.81
CA LEU A 57 -13.72 -9.53 -19.26
C LEU A 57 -13.35 -8.23 -19.99
N ALA A 58 -13.75 -7.09 -19.46
CA ALA A 58 -13.34 -5.78 -19.97
C ALA A 58 -11.81 -5.60 -19.89
N ALA A 59 -11.20 -5.94 -18.74
CA ALA A 59 -9.76 -5.87 -18.53
C ALA A 59 -8.97 -6.80 -19.47
N LEU A 60 -9.52 -7.95 -19.84
CA LEU A 60 -8.97 -8.87 -20.84
C LEU A 60 -9.20 -8.42 -22.29
N GLY A 61 -9.91 -7.30 -22.50
CA GLY A 61 -10.30 -6.82 -23.81
C GLY A 61 -11.29 -7.75 -24.54
N ALA A 62 -12.06 -8.55 -23.78
CA ALA A 62 -13.03 -9.49 -24.32
C ALA A 62 -14.38 -8.84 -24.64
N THR A 63 -14.75 -7.77 -23.92
CA THR A 63 -16.01 -7.05 -24.09
C THR A 63 -15.78 -5.56 -24.25
N GLU A 64 -16.66 -4.93 -25.01
CA GLU A 64 -16.82 -3.47 -25.13
C GLU A 64 -17.56 -2.92 -23.90
N GLU A 65 -17.68 -1.59 -23.78
CA GLU A 65 -18.39 -0.93 -22.69
C GLU A 65 -19.89 -1.30 -22.59
N ASP A 66 -20.49 -1.65 -23.73
CA ASP A 66 -21.90 -2.07 -23.81
C ASP A 66 -22.10 -3.56 -23.50
N GLY A 67 -21.02 -4.29 -23.17
CA GLY A 67 -21.02 -5.72 -22.88
C GLY A 67 -20.98 -6.62 -24.13
N SER A 68 -20.95 -6.08 -25.34
CA SER A 68 -20.78 -6.86 -26.58
C SER A 68 -19.36 -7.41 -26.71
N LEU A 69 -19.20 -8.53 -27.45
CA LEU A 69 -17.88 -9.12 -27.64
C LEU A 69 -17.03 -8.32 -28.64
N THR A 70 -15.80 -8.04 -28.24
CA THR A 70 -14.72 -7.61 -29.14
C THR A 70 -14.31 -8.74 -30.10
N ASP A 71 -13.45 -8.46 -31.07
CA ASP A 71 -12.86 -9.53 -31.91
C ASP A 71 -11.96 -10.47 -31.06
N THR A 72 -11.27 -9.94 -30.06
CA THR A 72 -10.53 -10.74 -29.08
C THR A 72 -11.49 -11.66 -28.30
N GLY A 73 -12.61 -11.11 -27.80
CA GLY A 73 -13.62 -11.92 -27.09
C GLY A 73 -14.21 -13.04 -27.95
N LYS A 74 -14.53 -12.77 -29.21
CA LYS A 74 -15.00 -13.81 -30.17
C LYS A 74 -13.96 -14.91 -30.37
N ARG A 75 -12.69 -14.57 -30.46
CA ARG A 75 -11.60 -15.57 -30.60
C ARG A 75 -11.42 -16.37 -29.31
N MET A 76 -11.58 -15.74 -28.14
CA MET A 76 -11.51 -16.42 -26.84
C MET A 76 -12.58 -17.50 -26.69
N THR A 77 -13.79 -17.30 -27.21
CA THR A 77 -14.87 -18.32 -27.13
C THR A 77 -14.59 -19.59 -27.95
N ALA A 78 -13.60 -19.58 -28.84
CA ALA A 78 -13.18 -20.77 -29.56
C ALA A 78 -12.42 -21.78 -28.70
N PHE A 79 -11.90 -21.35 -27.55
CA PHE A 79 -11.15 -22.19 -26.64
C PHE A 79 -12.04 -22.62 -25.45
N PRO A 80 -12.12 -23.93 -25.12
CA PRO A 80 -12.85 -24.41 -23.94
C PRO A 80 -12.01 -24.18 -22.66
N LEU A 81 -11.72 -22.94 -22.37
CA LEU A 81 -10.81 -22.51 -21.31
C LEU A 81 -11.44 -21.39 -20.46
N PRO A 82 -11.03 -21.25 -19.19
CA PRO A 82 -11.31 -20.03 -18.43
C PRO A 82 -10.82 -18.78 -19.16
N PRO A 83 -11.50 -17.61 -19.01
CA PRO A 83 -11.23 -16.43 -19.83
C PRO A 83 -9.78 -15.97 -19.87
N ARG A 84 -9.04 -16.00 -18.76
CA ARG A 84 -7.63 -15.64 -18.72
C ARG A 84 -6.76 -16.58 -19.60
N LEU A 85 -7.04 -17.87 -19.56
CA LEU A 85 -6.32 -18.84 -20.39
C LEU A 85 -6.75 -18.78 -21.86
N ALA A 86 -8.00 -18.47 -22.13
CA ALA A 86 -8.48 -18.22 -23.48
C ALA A 86 -7.80 -16.96 -24.08
N ARG A 87 -7.67 -15.87 -23.26
CA ARG A 87 -6.92 -14.67 -23.64
C ARG A 87 -5.46 -14.96 -23.94
N LEU A 88 -4.83 -15.80 -23.09
CA LEU A 88 -3.45 -16.26 -23.27
C LEU A 88 -3.27 -16.97 -24.61
N MET A 89 -4.19 -17.88 -24.98
CA MET A 89 -4.15 -18.58 -26.27
C MET A 89 -4.30 -17.64 -27.47
N VAL A 90 -5.18 -16.65 -27.36
CA VAL A 90 -5.36 -15.60 -28.38
C VAL A 90 -4.08 -14.77 -28.53
N ALA A 91 -3.46 -14.35 -27.43
CA ALA A 91 -2.18 -13.64 -27.43
C ALA A 91 -1.07 -14.49 -28.07
N GLY A 92 -1.04 -15.79 -27.77
CA GLY A 92 -0.08 -16.71 -28.38
C GLY A 92 -0.17 -16.82 -29.90
N GLN A 93 -1.38 -16.70 -30.45
CA GLN A 93 -1.58 -16.64 -31.89
C GLN A 93 -1.06 -15.31 -32.47
N ASP A 94 -1.30 -14.21 -31.80
CA ASP A 94 -0.91 -12.87 -32.25
C ASP A 94 0.62 -12.68 -32.18
N GLU A 95 1.25 -13.14 -31.11
CA GLU A 95 2.69 -13.01 -30.84
C GLU A 95 3.52 -14.20 -31.40
N GLN A 96 2.90 -15.11 -32.14
CA GLN A 96 3.54 -16.31 -32.75
C GLN A 96 4.23 -17.25 -31.75
N CYS A 97 3.74 -17.32 -30.51
CA CYS A 97 4.20 -18.21 -29.45
C CYS A 97 3.08 -19.15 -28.93
N ALA A 98 2.20 -19.58 -29.83
CA ALA A 98 1.07 -20.43 -29.50
C ALA A 98 1.46 -21.79 -28.88
N VAL A 99 2.64 -22.28 -29.17
CA VAL A 99 3.18 -23.54 -28.64
C VAL A 99 3.50 -23.39 -27.15
N GLU A 100 4.22 -22.34 -26.80
CA GLU A 100 4.61 -22.02 -25.42
C GLU A 100 3.39 -21.72 -24.56
N LEU A 101 2.44 -20.92 -25.09
CA LEU A 101 1.25 -20.55 -24.31
C LEU A 101 0.23 -21.68 -24.23
N ALA A 102 0.21 -22.62 -25.20
CA ALA A 102 -0.54 -23.86 -25.03
C ALA A 102 0.04 -24.73 -23.89
N ALA A 103 1.38 -24.75 -23.74
CA ALA A 103 2.03 -25.43 -22.61
C ALA A 103 1.67 -24.77 -21.27
N VAL A 104 1.73 -23.43 -21.18
CA VAL A 104 1.30 -22.66 -20.00
C VAL A 104 -0.17 -22.97 -19.67
N ALA A 105 -1.07 -22.84 -20.64
CA ALA A 105 -2.49 -23.08 -20.43
C ALA A 105 -2.78 -24.53 -20.02
N ALA A 106 -2.07 -25.49 -20.56
CA ALA A 106 -2.21 -26.91 -20.21
C ALA A 106 -1.72 -27.21 -18.79
N LEU A 107 -0.62 -26.59 -18.34
CA LEU A 107 -0.09 -26.73 -17.01
C LEU A 107 -1.00 -26.09 -15.95
N MET A 108 -1.78 -25.07 -16.32
CA MET A 108 -2.76 -24.43 -15.44
C MET A 108 -4.08 -25.21 -15.31
N GLN A 109 -4.30 -26.23 -16.14
CA GLN A 109 -5.43 -27.13 -16.02
C GLN A 109 -5.05 -28.35 -15.18
N GLY A 110 -5.97 -28.92 -14.46
CA GLY A 110 -5.75 -30.17 -13.70
C GLY A 110 -5.05 -29.98 -12.33
N GLU A 111 -4.60 -31.10 -11.77
CA GLU A 111 -4.13 -31.20 -10.38
C GLU A 111 -2.66 -30.74 -10.19
N GLY A 112 -1.99 -30.30 -11.26
CA GLY A 112 -0.57 -29.93 -11.25
C GLY A 112 0.39 -31.09 -11.50
N VAL A 113 1.62 -30.74 -11.87
CA VAL A 113 2.64 -31.70 -12.31
C VAL A 113 3.58 -32.18 -11.20
N ALA A 114 3.59 -31.49 -10.05
CA ALA A 114 4.41 -31.84 -8.90
C ALA A 114 3.67 -32.75 -7.91
N VAL A 115 4.39 -33.64 -7.22
CA VAL A 115 3.88 -34.33 -6.02
C VAL A 115 4.04 -33.46 -4.76
N LYS A 116 3.48 -33.88 -3.62
CA LYS A 116 3.74 -33.23 -2.32
C LYS A 116 5.24 -33.15 -2.06
N GLY A 117 5.75 -31.95 -1.81
CA GLY A 117 7.18 -31.67 -1.65
C GLY A 117 7.81 -30.91 -2.81
N GLY A 118 7.07 -30.73 -3.91
CA GLY A 118 7.50 -29.95 -5.08
C GLY A 118 8.33 -30.74 -6.09
N LEU A 119 8.71 -30.06 -7.16
CA LEU A 119 9.59 -30.58 -8.19
C LEU A 119 11.03 -30.67 -7.68
N ASN A 120 11.78 -31.71 -8.19
CA ASN A 120 13.20 -31.83 -7.93
C ASN A 120 13.95 -30.60 -8.49
N ASP A 121 14.95 -30.10 -7.74
CA ASP A 121 15.74 -28.90 -8.11
C ASP A 121 16.50 -29.11 -9.47
N HIS A 122 16.79 -30.32 -9.85
CA HIS A 122 17.39 -30.62 -11.17
C HIS A 122 16.47 -30.27 -12.36
N LEU A 123 15.18 -30.02 -12.13
CA LEU A 123 14.25 -29.53 -13.14
C LEU A 123 14.24 -28.01 -13.26
N ARG A 124 14.95 -27.31 -12.39
CA ARG A 124 15.08 -25.84 -12.36
C ARG A 124 16.42 -25.41 -12.93
N ASP A 125 16.42 -24.30 -13.64
CA ASP A 125 17.62 -23.67 -14.17
C ASP A 125 17.69 -22.21 -13.67
N SER A 126 18.88 -21.74 -13.38
CA SER A 126 19.13 -20.35 -13.00
C SER A 126 18.80 -19.33 -14.11
N ALA A 127 18.69 -19.79 -15.36
CA ALA A 127 18.26 -18.99 -16.50
C ALA A 127 16.75 -18.97 -16.71
N ASP A 128 15.98 -19.72 -15.90
CA ASP A 128 14.52 -19.71 -15.97
C ASP A 128 13.97 -18.32 -15.61
N TYR A 129 13.05 -17.82 -16.41
CA TYR A 129 12.34 -16.58 -16.18
C TYR A 129 10.86 -16.80 -15.86
N THR A 130 10.37 -18.04 -16.00
CA THR A 130 9.01 -18.43 -15.63
C THR A 130 8.98 -19.79 -14.95
N ASP A 131 8.15 -19.95 -13.93
CA ASP A 131 7.97 -21.21 -13.21
C ASP A 131 7.49 -22.34 -14.14
N PHE A 132 6.84 -21.99 -15.23
CA PHE A 132 6.35 -22.93 -16.23
C PHE A 132 7.47 -23.69 -16.97
N GLN A 133 8.69 -23.17 -17.01
CA GLN A 133 9.82 -23.85 -17.63
C GLN A 133 10.20 -25.14 -16.87
N ALA A 134 10.28 -25.05 -15.55
CA ALA A 134 10.55 -26.22 -14.71
C ALA A 134 9.39 -27.22 -14.73
N GLU A 135 8.14 -26.75 -14.72
CA GLU A 135 6.96 -27.60 -14.84
C GLU A 135 6.90 -28.29 -16.20
N TRP A 136 7.26 -27.60 -17.29
CA TRP A 136 7.27 -28.21 -18.62
C TRP A 136 8.35 -29.28 -18.78
N ARG A 137 9.57 -29.05 -18.25
CA ARG A 137 10.62 -30.09 -18.20
C ARG A 137 10.17 -31.34 -17.45
N ALA A 138 9.32 -31.17 -16.42
CA ALA A 138 8.70 -32.31 -15.75
C ALA A 138 7.78 -33.11 -16.68
N VAL A 139 6.99 -32.42 -17.52
CA VAL A 139 6.14 -33.07 -18.54
C VAL A 139 7.00 -33.81 -19.57
N GLU A 140 8.06 -33.21 -20.08
CA GLU A 140 8.99 -33.85 -21.04
C GLU A 140 9.62 -35.11 -20.44
N LYS A 141 10.13 -35.04 -19.21
CA LYS A 141 10.67 -36.21 -18.49
C LYS A 141 9.63 -37.31 -18.29
N ALA A 142 8.37 -36.97 -18.05
CA ALA A 142 7.30 -37.94 -17.92
C ALA A 142 6.94 -38.58 -19.27
N VAL A 143 6.96 -37.82 -20.37
CA VAL A 143 6.75 -38.30 -21.74
C VAL A 143 7.85 -39.30 -22.12
N ASP A 144 9.13 -38.91 -21.92
CA ASP A 144 10.30 -39.77 -22.19
C ASP A 144 10.25 -41.10 -21.42
N ALA A 145 9.70 -41.04 -20.19
CA ALA A 145 9.53 -42.22 -19.34
C ALA A 145 8.19 -42.98 -19.58
N GLY A 146 7.45 -42.64 -20.64
CA GLY A 146 6.13 -43.22 -20.93
C GLY A 146 5.13 -43.08 -19.78
N PHE A 147 5.26 -42.02 -18.97
CA PHE A 147 4.48 -41.74 -17.76
C PHE A 147 4.57 -42.85 -16.70
N GLY A 148 5.69 -43.60 -16.66
CA GLY A 148 5.92 -44.65 -15.66
C GLY A 148 5.99 -44.09 -14.24
N ALA A 149 5.14 -44.59 -13.32
CA ALA A 149 5.01 -44.07 -11.98
C ALA A 149 6.35 -44.02 -11.19
N ALA A 150 7.16 -45.11 -11.27
CA ALA A 150 8.44 -45.19 -10.56
C ALA A 150 9.49 -44.18 -11.12
N ALA A 151 9.49 -43.92 -12.42
CA ALA A 151 10.36 -42.93 -13.03
C ALA A 151 9.93 -41.52 -12.67
N CYS A 152 8.60 -41.22 -12.71
CA CYS A 152 8.05 -39.91 -12.32
C CYS A 152 8.33 -39.58 -10.84
N THR A 153 8.15 -40.53 -9.92
CA THR A 153 8.38 -40.35 -8.50
C THR A 153 9.82 -39.91 -8.19
N ARG A 154 10.81 -40.47 -8.93
CA ARG A 154 12.22 -40.09 -8.77
C ARG A 154 12.49 -38.60 -9.00
N TRP A 155 11.68 -37.94 -9.81
CA TRP A 155 11.80 -36.52 -10.16
C TRP A 155 10.83 -35.64 -9.38
N GLY A 156 10.07 -36.18 -8.43
CA GLY A 156 9.01 -35.43 -7.74
C GLY A 156 7.83 -35.11 -8.65
N ILE A 157 7.59 -35.91 -9.71
CA ILE A 157 6.61 -35.66 -10.75
C ILE A 157 5.35 -36.52 -10.52
N SER A 158 4.17 -35.90 -10.69
CA SER A 158 2.90 -36.60 -10.77
C SER A 158 2.70 -37.22 -12.16
N SER A 159 2.75 -38.54 -12.26
CA SER A 159 2.49 -39.26 -13.52
C SER A 159 1.11 -38.95 -14.10
N ARG A 160 0.09 -38.79 -13.25
CA ARG A 160 -1.26 -38.42 -13.66
C ARG A 160 -1.31 -36.97 -14.12
N GLY A 161 -0.85 -36.02 -13.30
CA GLY A 161 -0.88 -34.59 -13.62
C GLY A 161 -0.11 -34.25 -14.89
N THR A 162 1.08 -34.85 -15.09
CA THR A 162 1.85 -34.63 -16.31
C THR A 162 1.18 -35.25 -17.56
N ARG A 163 0.50 -36.38 -17.42
CA ARG A 163 -0.28 -36.98 -18.53
C ARG A 163 -1.46 -36.09 -18.91
N GLU A 164 -2.21 -35.57 -17.91
CA GLU A 164 -3.31 -34.66 -18.15
C GLU A 164 -2.82 -33.37 -18.84
N ALA A 165 -1.74 -32.77 -18.36
CA ALA A 165 -1.14 -31.58 -18.97
C ALA A 165 -0.68 -31.85 -20.42
N TRP A 166 -0.04 -33.00 -20.70
CA TRP A 166 0.37 -33.34 -22.03
C TRP A 166 -0.83 -33.54 -22.98
N MET A 167 -1.89 -34.18 -22.54
CA MET A 167 -3.11 -34.34 -23.34
C MET A 167 -3.81 -33.00 -23.61
N ALA A 168 -3.94 -32.14 -22.59
CA ALA A 168 -4.48 -30.79 -22.72
C ALA A 168 -3.65 -29.97 -23.72
N TYR A 169 -2.33 -29.99 -23.62
CA TYR A 169 -1.42 -29.33 -24.55
C TYR A 169 -1.69 -29.70 -25.98
N ARG A 170 -1.73 -31.02 -26.28
CA ARG A 170 -1.99 -31.54 -27.64
C ARG A 170 -3.38 -31.11 -28.14
N GLN A 171 -4.38 -31.11 -27.27
CA GLN A 171 -5.71 -30.68 -27.62
C GLN A 171 -5.74 -29.19 -27.97
N LEU A 172 -5.11 -28.34 -27.17
CA LEU A 172 -5.06 -26.88 -27.39
C LEU A 172 -4.37 -26.55 -28.72
N LEU A 173 -3.28 -27.25 -29.06
CA LEU A 173 -2.61 -27.09 -30.34
C LEU A 173 -3.51 -27.51 -31.52
N SER A 174 -4.30 -28.57 -31.36
CA SER A 174 -5.23 -29.02 -32.41
C SER A 174 -6.36 -28.00 -32.67
N VAL A 175 -6.89 -27.37 -31.62
CA VAL A 175 -7.89 -26.30 -31.74
C VAL A 175 -7.28 -25.07 -32.42
N GLY A 176 -6.08 -24.67 -32.02
CA GLY A 176 -5.37 -23.50 -32.58
C GLY A 176 -4.96 -23.69 -34.05
N SER A 177 -4.68 -24.94 -34.51
CA SER A 177 -4.25 -25.26 -35.87
C SER A 177 -5.35 -25.71 -36.84
N ARG A 178 -6.64 -25.59 -36.43
CA ARG A 178 -7.81 -26.08 -37.22
C ARG A 178 -7.65 -27.52 -37.70
N GLY A 179 -7.15 -28.39 -36.85
CA GLY A 179 -7.08 -29.85 -37.09
C GLY A 179 -5.89 -30.34 -37.90
N LYS A 180 -4.95 -29.48 -38.29
CA LYS A 180 -3.67 -29.91 -38.88
C LYS A 180 -2.67 -30.17 -37.76
N ALA A 181 -2.74 -31.34 -37.14
CA ALA A 181 -1.69 -31.82 -36.24
C ALA A 181 -0.41 -32.07 -37.04
N ARG A 182 0.44 -31.08 -37.23
CA ARG A 182 1.83 -31.24 -37.59
C ARG A 182 2.59 -31.72 -36.36
N GLU A 183 3.68 -32.48 -36.57
CA GLU A 183 4.72 -32.65 -35.55
C GLU A 183 5.21 -31.24 -35.18
N THR A 184 4.63 -30.66 -34.15
CA THR A 184 5.00 -29.34 -33.67
C THR A 184 6.20 -29.57 -32.75
N PRO A 185 7.33 -28.85 -32.92
CA PRO A 185 8.42 -28.90 -31.97
C PRO A 185 7.88 -28.52 -30.58
N GLY A 186 8.51 -29.02 -29.52
CA GLY A 186 8.19 -28.62 -28.15
C GLY A 186 8.35 -27.12 -27.93
N PRO A 187 7.82 -26.56 -26.84
CA PRO A 187 7.93 -25.14 -26.55
C PRO A 187 9.38 -24.73 -26.30
N ASP A 188 9.79 -23.63 -26.91
CA ASP A 188 11.07 -22.95 -26.65
C ASP A 188 10.82 -21.63 -25.91
N PHE A 189 10.65 -21.73 -24.60
CA PHE A 189 10.42 -20.56 -23.74
C PHE A 189 11.54 -19.53 -23.82
N THR A 190 12.78 -19.97 -24.10
CA THR A 190 13.90 -19.02 -24.13
C THR A 190 13.84 -18.14 -25.38
N ALA A 191 13.60 -18.72 -26.54
CA ALA A 191 13.44 -17.98 -27.80
C ALA A 191 12.16 -17.09 -27.76
N ALA A 192 11.08 -17.59 -27.19
CA ALA A 192 9.78 -16.92 -27.14
C ALA A 192 9.62 -15.96 -25.95
N ARG A 193 10.65 -15.74 -25.12
CA ARG A 193 10.55 -14.96 -23.88
C ARG A 193 9.79 -13.62 -24.02
N PRO A 194 10.10 -12.72 -24.96
CA PRO A 194 9.41 -11.44 -25.08
C PRO A 194 7.90 -11.61 -25.34
N ALA A 195 7.55 -12.55 -26.19
CA ALA A 195 6.15 -12.83 -26.56
C ALA A 195 5.38 -13.46 -25.39
N VAL A 196 6.00 -14.43 -24.69
CA VAL A 196 5.41 -15.05 -23.50
C VAL A 196 5.20 -14.04 -22.38
N VAL A 197 6.20 -13.18 -22.09
CA VAL A 197 6.10 -12.13 -21.08
C VAL A 197 4.95 -11.18 -21.39
N ARG A 198 4.84 -10.70 -22.64
CA ARG A 198 3.75 -9.83 -23.09
C ARG A 198 2.38 -10.49 -22.86
N ALA A 199 2.21 -11.73 -23.34
CA ALA A 199 0.95 -12.46 -23.22
C ALA A 199 0.56 -12.72 -21.76
N MET A 200 1.54 -13.01 -20.89
CA MET A 200 1.30 -13.15 -19.45
C MET A 200 0.82 -11.84 -18.82
N ILE A 201 1.45 -10.72 -19.15
CA ILE A 201 1.03 -9.39 -18.66
C ILE A 201 -0.39 -9.07 -19.12
N GLU A 202 -0.73 -9.27 -20.41
CA GLU A 202 -2.05 -8.99 -20.96
C GLU A 202 -3.17 -9.85 -20.34
N SER A 203 -2.84 -11.08 -19.93
CA SER A 203 -3.81 -12.03 -19.37
C SER A 203 -3.97 -11.92 -17.85
N PHE A 204 -2.97 -11.35 -17.14
CA PHE A 204 -2.88 -11.29 -15.69
C PHE A 204 -2.42 -9.90 -15.18
N ALA A 205 -2.84 -8.82 -15.82
CA ALA A 205 -2.42 -7.46 -15.52
C ALA A 205 -2.68 -7.02 -14.07
N ASP A 206 -3.71 -7.55 -13.44
CA ASP A 206 -4.08 -7.35 -12.04
C ASP A 206 -3.27 -8.20 -11.05
N HIS A 207 -2.50 -9.18 -11.55
CA HIS A 207 -1.61 -10.03 -10.78
C HIS A 207 -0.12 -9.62 -10.90
N VAL A 208 0.15 -8.42 -11.35
CA VAL A 208 1.50 -7.85 -11.32
C VAL A 208 1.92 -7.64 -9.87
N GLY A 209 3.16 -8.02 -9.55
CA GLY A 209 3.67 -7.93 -8.19
C GLY A 209 5.14 -7.55 -8.11
N VAL A 210 5.52 -7.10 -6.93
CA VAL A 210 6.90 -6.76 -6.54
C VAL A 210 7.25 -7.49 -5.27
N ARG A 211 8.42 -8.12 -5.24
CA ARG A 211 8.95 -8.79 -4.05
C ARG A 211 9.38 -7.77 -2.99
N ASN A 212 9.09 -8.05 -1.72
CA ASN A 212 9.39 -7.15 -0.60
C ASN A 212 10.87 -7.11 -0.20
N GLY A 213 11.79 -7.28 -1.16
CA GLY A 213 13.23 -7.27 -0.97
C GLY A 213 13.89 -8.62 -1.20
N VAL A 214 15.21 -8.62 -1.36
CA VAL A 214 16.01 -9.77 -1.84
C VAL A 214 15.89 -11.04 -0.98
N ALA A 215 15.72 -10.89 0.31
CA ALA A 215 15.60 -12.03 1.24
C ALA A 215 14.15 -12.39 1.60
N ALA A 216 13.16 -11.62 1.14
CA ALA A 216 11.77 -11.83 1.52
C ALA A 216 11.10 -12.92 0.68
N ASN A 217 10.25 -13.72 1.31
CA ASN A 217 9.32 -14.64 0.64
C ASN A 217 7.90 -14.06 0.52
N THR A 218 7.78 -12.75 0.70
CA THR A 218 6.53 -11.99 0.60
C THR A 218 6.61 -11.00 -0.54
N CYS A 219 5.44 -10.62 -1.06
CA CYS A 219 5.31 -9.67 -2.15
C CYS A 219 4.14 -8.73 -1.91
N ARG A 220 4.12 -7.63 -2.67
CA ARG A 220 2.96 -6.75 -2.88
C ARG A 220 2.51 -6.89 -4.32
N MET A 221 1.21 -6.85 -4.54
CA MET A 221 0.60 -6.95 -5.86
C MET A 221 -0.29 -5.74 -6.13
N ALA A 222 -0.59 -5.50 -7.39
CA ALA A 222 -1.56 -4.51 -7.81
C ALA A 222 -2.90 -4.74 -7.07
N GLY A 223 -3.63 -3.67 -6.75
CA GLY A 223 -4.85 -3.74 -5.93
C GLY A 223 -4.59 -3.85 -4.42
N GLY A 224 -3.34 -3.59 -3.95
CA GLY A 224 -2.99 -3.56 -2.52
C GLY A 224 -2.93 -4.93 -1.84
N VAL A 225 -2.95 -6.03 -2.61
CA VAL A 225 -2.91 -7.39 -2.08
C VAL A 225 -1.48 -7.77 -1.70
N GLY A 226 -1.27 -8.21 -0.45
CA GLY A 226 -0.02 -8.85 -0.02
C GLY A 226 -0.09 -10.36 -0.15
N GLY A 227 1.03 -11.02 -0.48
CA GLY A 227 1.06 -12.47 -0.63
C GLY A 227 2.40 -13.10 -0.24
N ARG A 228 2.37 -14.43 -0.08
CA ARG A 228 3.56 -15.25 0.12
C ARG A 228 3.88 -16.00 -1.18
N LEU A 229 5.12 -15.87 -1.61
CA LEU A 229 5.63 -16.53 -2.81
C LEU A 229 5.81 -18.04 -2.59
N ALA A 230 5.48 -18.82 -3.62
CA ALA A 230 5.73 -20.25 -3.63
C ALA A 230 7.23 -20.56 -3.56
N GLU A 231 7.62 -21.57 -2.79
CA GLU A 231 9.01 -22.01 -2.67
C GLU A 231 9.56 -22.46 -4.05
N GLY A 232 10.79 -22.06 -4.34
CA GLY A 232 11.47 -22.39 -5.58
C GLY A 232 10.94 -21.67 -6.83
N SER A 233 10.14 -20.62 -6.68
CA SER A 233 9.73 -19.76 -7.79
C SER A 233 10.90 -18.95 -8.37
N VAL A 234 10.86 -18.68 -9.68
CA VAL A 234 11.83 -17.81 -10.39
C VAL A 234 11.88 -16.41 -9.82
N VAL A 235 10.85 -15.94 -9.09
CA VAL A 235 10.82 -14.63 -8.44
C VAL A 235 11.97 -14.40 -7.47
N PHE A 236 12.56 -15.48 -6.94
CA PHE A 236 13.75 -15.34 -6.08
C PHE A 236 15.00 -14.89 -6.86
N GLN A 237 14.94 -14.85 -8.19
CA GLN A 237 16.01 -14.35 -9.07
C GLN A 237 15.77 -12.91 -9.55
N GLY A 238 14.59 -12.32 -9.25
CA GLY A 238 14.19 -10.98 -9.68
C GLY A 238 13.30 -10.27 -8.66
N GLU A 239 12.83 -9.11 -9.02
CA GLU A 239 11.99 -8.28 -8.13
C GLU A 239 10.55 -8.19 -8.64
N HIS A 240 10.38 -8.01 -9.96
CA HIS A 240 9.08 -7.78 -10.59
C HIS A 240 8.60 -9.05 -11.29
N PHE A 241 7.33 -9.33 -11.14
CA PHE A 241 6.74 -10.53 -11.72
C PHE A 241 5.25 -10.32 -12.05
N VAL A 242 4.73 -11.21 -12.89
CA VAL A 242 3.30 -11.45 -13.04
C VAL A 242 2.98 -12.89 -12.59
N ALA A 243 1.97 -13.05 -11.74
CA ALA A 243 1.56 -14.35 -11.22
C ALA A 243 0.35 -14.90 -11.99
N ALA A 244 0.41 -16.15 -12.40
CA ALA A 244 -0.74 -16.83 -12.98
C ALA A 244 -1.64 -17.45 -11.88
N GLU A 245 -1.10 -17.74 -10.71
CA GLU A 245 -1.82 -18.34 -9.59
C GLU A 245 -1.77 -17.45 -8.36
N VAL A 246 -2.96 -17.03 -7.89
CA VAL A 246 -3.17 -16.31 -6.65
C VAL A 246 -4.31 -16.99 -5.92
N ALA A 247 -4.03 -17.60 -4.77
CA ALA A 247 -4.99 -18.37 -4.02
C ALA A 247 -5.03 -17.93 -2.55
N GLU A 248 -6.23 -17.67 -2.05
CA GLU A 248 -6.45 -17.45 -0.62
C GLU A 248 -6.56 -18.78 0.11
N LEU A 249 -5.69 -19.00 1.07
CA LEU A 249 -5.70 -20.17 1.92
C LEU A 249 -6.44 -19.84 3.21
N SER A 250 -7.59 -20.48 3.41
CA SER A 250 -8.36 -20.36 4.66
C SER A 250 -7.70 -21.18 5.77
N GLY A 251 -7.20 -20.49 6.81
CA GLY A 251 -6.56 -21.08 7.98
C GLY A 251 -6.88 -20.29 9.23
N LYS A 252 -5.98 -20.29 10.24
CA LYS A 252 -6.08 -19.42 11.43
C LYS A 252 -6.00 -17.93 11.09
N ALA A 253 -5.38 -17.61 9.96
CA ALA A 253 -5.39 -16.30 9.29
C ALA A 253 -5.59 -16.55 7.79
N VAL A 254 -6.19 -15.60 7.08
CA VAL A 254 -6.26 -15.64 5.61
C VAL A 254 -4.88 -15.32 5.08
N GLU A 255 -4.26 -16.26 4.37
CA GLU A 255 -2.95 -16.10 3.75
C GLU A 255 -3.10 -16.22 2.23
N THR A 256 -2.64 -15.21 1.49
CA THR A 256 -2.60 -15.26 0.02
C THR A 256 -1.32 -15.93 -0.43
N ARG A 257 -1.45 -17.04 -1.16
CA ARG A 257 -0.35 -17.73 -1.82
C ARG A 257 -0.24 -17.28 -3.27
N VAL A 258 0.99 -16.95 -3.69
CA VAL A 258 1.31 -16.48 -5.03
C VAL A 258 2.28 -17.47 -5.68
N GLY A 259 1.92 -17.99 -6.84
CA GLY A 259 2.70 -19.00 -7.55
C GLY A 259 2.59 -18.88 -9.06
N ARG A 260 3.32 -19.76 -9.76
CA ARG A 260 3.41 -19.79 -11.23
C ARG A 260 3.73 -18.42 -11.80
N CYS A 261 4.81 -17.86 -11.32
CA CYS A 261 5.26 -16.52 -11.64
C CYS A 261 6.10 -16.50 -12.92
N THR A 262 6.03 -15.37 -13.60
CA THR A 262 6.90 -15.02 -14.73
C THR A 262 7.59 -13.70 -14.40
N LEU A 263 8.93 -13.66 -14.49
CA LEU A 263 9.71 -12.44 -14.30
C LEU A 263 9.45 -11.45 -15.45
N ILE A 264 9.28 -10.21 -15.08
CA ILE A 264 9.03 -9.09 -15.99
C ILE A 264 9.96 -7.92 -15.65
N ALA A 265 10.14 -7.02 -16.61
CA ALA A 265 10.75 -5.73 -16.35
C ALA A 265 9.69 -4.63 -16.34
N PRO A 266 9.91 -3.50 -15.62
CA PRO A 266 8.99 -2.35 -15.68
C PRO A 266 8.75 -1.84 -17.10
N GLU A 267 9.75 -1.98 -17.99
CA GLU A 267 9.67 -1.60 -19.40
C GLU A 267 8.65 -2.45 -20.18
N ASP A 268 8.54 -3.75 -19.85
CA ASP A 268 7.57 -4.65 -20.47
C ASP A 268 6.15 -4.15 -20.18
N LEU A 269 5.86 -3.84 -18.90
CA LEU A 269 4.58 -3.28 -18.48
C LEU A 269 4.30 -1.93 -19.18
N ARG A 270 5.30 -1.05 -19.22
CA ARG A 270 5.16 0.28 -19.84
C ARG A 270 4.88 0.20 -21.33
N SER A 271 5.43 -0.80 -22.02
CA SER A 271 5.19 -0.99 -23.46
C SER A 271 3.74 -1.37 -23.77
N ILE A 272 3.04 -2.01 -22.82
CA ILE A 272 1.67 -2.52 -22.98
C ILE A 272 0.64 -1.53 -22.40
N TRP A 273 0.92 -0.98 -21.21
CA TRP A 273 -0.01 -0.13 -20.44
C TRP A 273 0.65 1.18 -20.00
N PRO A 274 1.10 2.06 -20.93
CA PRO A 274 1.79 3.30 -20.58
C PRO A 274 0.93 4.23 -19.70
N GLU A 275 -0.40 4.19 -19.86
CA GLU A 275 -1.37 5.01 -19.12
C GLU A 275 -1.49 4.61 -17.64
N ARG A 276 -1.08 3.40 -17.27
CA ARG A 276 -1.06 2.93 -15.87
C ARG A 276 0.18 3.37 -15.09
N PHE A 277 1.15 3.98 -15.79
CA PHE A 277 2.36 4.45 -15.16
C PHE A 277 2.23 5.88 -14.65
N SER A 278 2.69 6.10 -13.45
CA SER A 278 2.92 7.42 -12.92
C SER A 278 4.28 7.48 -12.24
N CYS A 279 4.85 8.68 -12.21
CA CYS A 279 6.08 8.95 -11.50
C CYS A 279 5.80 10.10 -10.54
N GLY A 280 5.99 9.87 -9.26
CA GLY A 280 5.76 10.85 -8.20
C GLY A 280 7.02 11.04 -7.36
N GLU A 281 7.11 12.21 -6.73
CA GLU A 281 8.09 12.48 -5.70
C GLU A 281 7.38 12.63 -4.38
N GLU A 282 7.92 12.00 -3.34
CA GLU A 282 7.37 12.02 -1.99
C GLU A 282 8.47 12.32 -0.98
N ALA A 283 8.19 13.24 -0.09
CA ALA A 283 9.08 13.56 1.02
C ALA A 283 8.77 12.61 2.20
N VAL A 284 9.73 11.80 2.60
CA VAL A 284 9.58 10.79 3.63
C VAL A 284 10.58 11.03 4.77
N PHE A 285 10.12 10.94 6.02
CA PHE A 285 11.00 11.08 7.18
C PHE A 285 11.80 9.80 7.40
N ASP A 286 13.12 9.90 7.28
CA ASP A 286 14.06 8.84 7.66
C ASP A 286 14.35 8.94 9.16
N ALA A 287 13.86 7.96 9.91
CA ALA A 287 14.01 7.91 11.36
C ALA A 287 15.47 7.69 11.83
N ALA A 288 16.29 7.00 11.02
CA ALA A 288 17.69 6.72 11.35
C ALA A 288 18.55 7.98 11.17
N LEU A 289 18.36 8.69 10.07
CA LEU A 289 19.05 9.95 9.78
C LEU A 289 18.42 11.15 10.47
N ARG A 290 17.15 11.01 10.93
CA ARG A 290 16.30 12.08 11.46
C ARG A 290 16.20 13.27 10.50
N ARG A 291 16.05 12.97 9.21
CA ARG A 291 15.94 13.93 8.10
C ARG A 291 14.82 13.53 7.16
N VAL A 292 14.35 14.48 6.40
CA VAL A 292 13.35 14.22 5.35
C VAL A 292 14.09 13.96 4.04
N ARG A 293 13.84 12.81 3.44
CA ARG A 293 14.44 12.37 2.18
C ARG A 293 13.40 12.49 1.07
N LEU A 294 13.88 12.86 -0.11
CA LEU A 294 13.06 12.85 -1.32
C LEU A 294 13.13 11.47 -1.96
N HIS A 295 11.99 10.81 -2.06
CA HIS A 295 11.83 9.53 -2.74
C HIS A 295 11.16 9.76 -4.09
N ARG A 296 11.76 9.23 -5.15
CA ARG A 296 11.13 9.16 -6.46
C ARG A 296 10.57 7.75 -6.66
N LYS A 297 9.25 7.67 -6.78
CA LYS A 297 8.51 6.42 -6.94
C LYS A 297 8.05 6.26 -8.38
N LEU A 298 8.31 5.09 -8.97
CA LEU A 298 7.70 4.64 -10.21
C LEU A 298 6.52 3.73 -9.84
N MET A 299 5.33 4.10 -10.28
CA MET A 299 4.09 3.41 -9.94
C MET A 299 3.50 2.72 -11.17
N TYR A 300 2.87 1.56 -10.97
CA TYR A 300 1.95 0.92 -11.89
C TYR A 300 0.58 0.83 -11.19
N GLY A 301 -0.34 1.71 -11.56
CA GLY A 301 -1.54 1.91 -10.77
C GLY A 301 -1.21 2.32 -9.34
N ASP A 302 -1.60 1.50 -8.38
CA ASP A 302 -1.33 1.65 -6.94
C ASP A 302 -0.04 0.94 -6.47
N LEU A 303 0.57 0.12 -7.34
CA LEU A 303 1.76 -0.65 -7.01
C LEU A 303 3.04 0.16 -7.21
N VAL A 304 3.85 0.30 -6.17
CA VAL A 304 5.20 0.89 -6.26
C VAL A 304 6.13 -0.15 -6.89
N LEU A 305 6.59 0.10 -8.11
CA LEU A 305 7.57 -0.74 -8.81
C LEU A 305 8.99 -0.42 -8.35
N GLU A 306 9.33 0.87 -8.28
CA GLU A 306 10.63 1.33 -7.83
C GLU A 306 10.47 2.48 -6.83
N ASP A 307 11.30 2.49 -5.82
CA ASP A 307 11.42 3.57 -4.85
C ASP A 307 12.90 3.94 -4.74
N ARG A 308 13.26 5.13 -5.23
CA ARG A 308 14.65 5.61 -5.28
C ARG A 308 14.82 6.82 -4.39
N ASP A 309 15.65 6.69 -3.38
CA ASP A 309 16.09 7.82 -2.57
C ASP A 309 16.95 8.79 -3.42
N ARG A 310 16.54 10.05 -3.49
CA ARG A 310 17.16 11.11 -4.28
C ARG A 310 17.99 12.07 -3.44
N GLY A 311 18.11 11.83 -2.16
CA GLY A 311 18.81 12.70 -1.23
C GLY A 311 17.85 13.47 -0.32
N ASP A 312 18.34 14.59 0.21
CA ASP A 312 17.54 15.44 1.08
C ASP A 312 16.37 16.08 0.29
N ALA A 313 15.19 16.10 0.89
CA ALA A 313 14.03 16.73 0.29
C ALA A 313 14.20 18.28 0.23
N PRO A 314 13.63 18.95 -0.79
CA PRO A 314 13.49 20.40 -0.77
C PRO A 314 12.81 20.88 0.51
N THR A 315 13.21 22.04 1.00
CA THR A 315 12.71 22.59 2.29
C THR A 315 11.21 22.76 2.32
N GLU A 316 10.59 23.10 1.20
CA GLU A 316 9.16 23.30 1.05
C GLU A 316 8.36 21.99 1.24
N LEU A 317 8.95 20.86 0.83
CA LEU A 317 8.39 19.52 1.00
C LEU A 317 8.77 18.91 2.35
N ALA A 318 9.93 19.27 2.90
CA ALA A 318 10.42 18.73 4.15
C ALA A 318 9.72 19.34 5.39
N ALA A 319 9.43 20.64 5.35
CA ALA A 319 8.86 21.36 6.49
C ALA A 319 7.51 20.78 6.98
N PRO A 320 6.53 20.47 6.12
CA PRO A 320 5.28 19.85 6.54
C PRO A 320 5.48 18.47 7.19
N VAL A 321 6.41 17.66 6.65
CA VAL A 321 6.72 16.33 7.19
C VAL A 321 7.36 16.44 8.57
N LEU A 322 8.29 17.40 8.76
CA LEU A 322 8.89 17.66 10.07
C LEU A 322 7.84 18.12 11.08
N ALA A 323 6.95 19.02 10.66
CA ALA A 323 5.87 19.52 11.52
C ALA A 323 4.96 18.36 11.97
N GLU A 324 4.58 17.45 11.08
CA GLU A 324 3.82 16.24 11.42
C GLU A 324 4.55 15.41 12.48
N LYS A 325 5.86 15.20 12.33
CA LYS A 325 6.67 14.43 13.29
C LYS A 325 6.88 15.14 14.63
N VAL A 326 6.74 16.45 14.69
CA VAL A 326 6.69 17.21 15.96
C VAL A 326 5.33 17.02 16.62
N VAL A 327 4.25 17.10 15.86
CA VAL A 327 2.87 16.98 16.37
C VAL A 327 2.58 15.57 16.91
N ASP A 328 3.05 14.52 16.22
CA ASP A 328 2.90 13.12 16.64
C ASP A 328 3.83 12.73 17.82
N GLY A 329 4.71 13.65 18.25
CA GLY A 329 5.63 13.46 19.38
C GLY A 329 6.91 12.68 19.04
N THR A 330 7.13 12.28 17.78
CA THR A 330 8.36 11.64 17.32
C THR A 330 9.57 12.56 17.46
N LEU A 331 9.37 13.85 17.18
CA LEU A 331 10.37 14.91 17.34
C LEU A 331 9.94 15.90 18.44
N LYS A 332 10.91 16.40 19.19
CA LYS A 332 10.64 17.39 20.25
C LYS A 332 11.37 18.69 19.98
N LEU A 333 10.65 19.79 19.98
CA LEU A 333 11.23 21.14 19.97
C LEU A 333 11.71 21.47 21.40
N VAL A 334 13.02 21.51 21.62
CA VAL A 334 13.61 21.72 22.93
C VAL A 334 13.24 23.10 23.50
N LYS A 335 13.08 24.09 22.63
CA LYS A 335 12.71 25.47 22.99
C LYS A 335 11.20 25.67 23.18
N TRP A 336 10.38 24.67 22.88
CA TRP A 336 8.98 24.66 23.30
C TRP A 336 8.91 24.24 24.77
N ASN A 337 9.17 25.16 25.65
CA ASN A 337 9.33 24.97 27.08
C ASN A 337 8.32 25.81 27.88
N ASP A 338 8.45 25.80 29.21
CA ASP A 338 7.56 26.57 30.10
C ASP A 338 7.48 28.06 29.73
N ALA A 339 8.54 28.65 29.19
CA ALA A 339 8.49 30.09 28.81
C ALA A 339 7.53 30.30 27.62
N VAL A 340 7.45 29.38 26.68
CA VAL A 340 6.49 29.44 25.57
C VAL A 340 5.07 29.25 26.08
N GLU A 341 4.84 28.26 26.92
CA GLU A 341 3.53 28.02 27.54
C GLU A 341 3.07 29.23 28.38
N GLN A 342 3.98 29.82 29.14
CA GLN A 342 3.68 31.05 29.91
C GLN A 342 3.34 32.21 28.98
N TRP A 343 4.03 32.35 27.83
CA TRP A 343 3.71 33.41 26.88
C TRP A 343 2.31 33.21 26.27
N ILE A 344 1.95 31.99 25.92
CA ILE A 344 0.62 31.66 25.39
C ILE A 344 -0.48 31.94 26.43
N ARG A 345 -0.28 31.54 27.70
CA ARG A 345 -1.23 31.78 28.78
C ARG A 345 -1.42 33.26 29.04
N ARG A 346 -0.34 34.05 28.98
CA ARG A 346 -0.41 35.52 29.10
C ARG A 346 -1.26 36.12 27.99
N LEU A 347 -1.03 35.70 26.71
CA LEU A 347 -1.79 36.19 25.58
C LEU A 347 -3.27 35.84 25.71
N ASN A 348 -3.58 34.58 25.99
CA ASN A 348 -4.95 34.11 26.15
C ASN A 348 -5.67 34.78 27.33
N GLY A 349 -4.97 34.97 28.43
CA GLY A 349 -5.52 35.71 29.56
C GLY A 349 -5.84 37.16 29.20
N LEU A 350 -4.88 37.89 28.61
CA LEU A 350 -5.05 39.26 28.24
C LEU A 350 -6.14 39.49 27.18
N SER A 351 -6.29 38.60 26.23
CA SER A 351 -7.36 38.65 25.23
C SER A 351 -8.77 38.56 25.82
N VAL A 352 -8.90 37.90 26.99
CA VAL A 352 -10.17 37.81 27.73
C VAL A 352 -10.35 39.01 28.68
N TRP A 353 -9.28 39.46 29.34
CA TRP A 353 -9.36 40.53 30.34
C TRP A 353 -9.50 41.94 29.75
N MET A 354 -8.95 42.12 28.54
CA MET A 354 -8.95 43.39 27.82
C MET A 354 -9.33 43.18 26.36
N PRO A 355 -10.62 42.87 26.07
CA PRO A 355 -11.08 42.59 24.71
C PRO A 355 -10.93 43.77 23.75
N GLU A 356 -10.87 45.02 24.30
CA GLU A 356 -10.62 46.24 23.54
C GLU A 356 -9.23 46.29 22.87
N LEU A 357 -8.30 45.39 23.26
CA LEU A 357 -6.97 45.27 22.63
C LEU A 357 -6.99 44.40 21.40
N GLU A 358 -8.12 43.76 21.07
CA GLU A 358 -8.30 42.89 19.90
C GLU A 358 -7.15 41.88 19.72
N LEU A 359 -6.68 41.31 20.85
CA LEU A 359 -5.60 40.33 20.83
C LEU A 359 -6.10 38.98 20.29
N PRO A 360 -5.32 38.31 19.44
CA PRO A 360 -5.67 36.97 19.01
C PRO A 360 -5.66 36.01 20.21
N ARG A 361 -6.59 35.06 20.22
CA ARG A 361 -6.57 33.95 21.16
C ARG A 361 -5.83 32.78 20.54
N PHE A 362 -4.80 32.28 21.19
CA PHE A 362 -4.01 31.16 20.74
C PHE A 362 -4.74 29.84 21.04
N SER A 363 -5.08 29.10 20.02
CA SER A 363 -5.77 27.82 20.07
C SER A 363 -4.81 26.61 19.79
N GLU A 364 -5.32 25.39 19.88
CA GLU A 364 -4.55 24.21 19.45
C GLU A 364 -4.29 24.20 17.92
N GLU A 365 -5.20 24.79 17.12
CA GLU A 365 -4.98 24.96 15.68
C GLU A 365 -3.82 25.92 15.40
N ASP A 366 -3.74 27.01 16.15
CA ASP A 366 -2.64 27.98 16.07
C ASP A 366 -1.30 27.36 16.46
N LYS A 367 -1.31 26.40 17.38
CA LYS A 367 -0.12 25.63 17.74
C LYS A 367 0.42 24.84 16.56
N LEU A 368 -0.45 24.22 15.76
CA LEU A 368 -0.05 23.50 14.54
C LEU A 368 0.57 24.45 13.52
N VAL A 369 -0.02 25.65 13.36
CA VAL A 369 0.53 26.69 12.48
C VAL A 369 1.90 27.17 12.98
N ALA A 370 2.05 27.41 14.28
CA ALA A 370 3.33 27.81 14.88
C ALA A 370 4.42 26.74 14.68
N ILE A 371 4.08 25.46 14.87
CA ILE A 371 5.00 24.35 14.61
C ILE A 371 5.41 24.30 13.14
N SER A 372 4.47 24.51 12.22
CA SER A 372 4.76 24.54 10.78
C SER A 372 5.73 25.68 10.43
N LEU A 373 5.51 26.89 10.96
CA LEU A 373 6.40 28.03 10.78
C LEU A 373 7.81 27.78 11.37
N VAL A 374 7.89 27.13 12.53
CA VAL A 374 9.16 26.72 13.13
C VAL A 374 9.90 25.70 12.22
N CYS A 375 9.19 24.89 11.46
CA CYS A 375 9.79 23.91 10.55
C CYS A 375 10.17 24.50 9.19
N GLU A 376 9.72 25.69 8.82
CA GLU A 376 10.07 26.31 7.52
C GLU A 376 11.56 26.39 7.29
N GLY A 377 11.98 26.08 6.03
CA GLY A 377 13.37 26.08 5.62
C GLY A 377 14.25 25.01 6.28
N ALA A 378 13.64 24.03 6.97
CA ALA A 378 14.36 22.91 7.58
C ALA A 378 14.22 21.64 6.75
N VAL A 379 15.24 20.77 6.81
CA VAL A 379 15.26 19.46 6.17
C VAL A 379 15.40 18.34 7.20
N GLY A 380 15.92 18.64 8.37
CA GLY A 380 16.14 17.64 9.41
C GLY A 380 15.92 18.13 10.83
N TYR A 381 15.89 17.20 11.76
CA TYR A 381 15.67 17.51 13.17
C TYR A 381 16.69 18.46 13.77
N LYS A 382 17.96 18.38 13.33
CA LYS A 382 19.01 19.29 13.79
C LYS A 382 18.70 20.76 13.50
N ASP A 383 17.97 21.01 12.42
CA ASP A 383 17.64 22.36 11.96
C ASP A 383 16.55 23.01 12.81
N ILE A 384 15.67 22.21 13.44
CA ILE A 384 14.51 22.70 14.21
C ILE A 384 14.66 22.53 15.73
N LYS A 385 15.52 21.60 16.18
CA LYS A 385 15.62 21.19 17.59
C LYS A 385 15.80 22.36 18.54
N GLU A 386 16.69 23.30 18.19
CA GLU A 386 17.07 24.45 19.03
C GLU A 386 16.49 25.77 18.52
N ARG A 387 15.52 25.76 17.57
CA ARG A 387 14.89 26.97 17.07
C ARG A 387 14.11 27.68 18.17
N GLU A 388 14.28 29.00 18.25
CA GLU A 388 13.55 29.83 19.17
C GLU A 388 12.08 29.96 18.72
N ILE A 389 11.16 29.72 19.64
CA ILE A 389 9.71 29.69 19.36
C ILE A 389 9.09 31.10 19.61
N ILE A 390 9.52 31.76 20.65
CA ILE A 390 8.94 33.08 21.06
C ILE A 390 8.95 34.11 19.93
N PRO A 391 10.04 34.25 19.13
CA PRO A 391 10.03 35.17 17.97
C PRO A 391 8.91 34.86 16.99
N VAL A 392 8.71 33.58 16.64
CA VAL A 392 7.65 33.13 15.71
C VAL A 392 6.27 33.52 16.24
N LEU A 393 6.02 33.32 17.54
CA LEU A 393 4.75 33.69 18.15
C LEU A 393 4.56 35.19 18.23
N ARG A 394 5.63 35.97 18.48
CA ARG A 394 5.57 37.42 18.53
C ARG A 394 5.23 38.08 17.20
N ASP A 395 5.65 37.47 16.08
CA ASP A 395 5.35 37.95 14.73
C ASP A 395 3.83 37.89 14.39
N TRP A 396 3.04 37.20 15.20
CA TRP A 396 1.55 37.21 15.11
C TRP A 396 0.93 38.44 15.69
N LEU A 397 1.68 39.21 16.49
CA LEU A 397 1.22 40.44 17.15
C LEU A 397 1.77 41.64 16.42
N SER A 398 0.96 42.66 16.27
CA SER A 398 1.46 43.98 15.91
C SER A 398 2.38 44.51 17.00
N GLY A 399 3.27 45.44 16.64
CA GLY A 399 4.21 46.03 17.63
C GLY A 399 3.54 46.61 18.87
N TRP A 400 2.37 47.25 18.71
CA TRP A 400 1.62 47.77 19.84
C TRP A 400 0.96 46.67 20.69
N GLN A 401 0.48 45.58 20.05
CA GLN A 401 -0.10 44.44 20.79
C GLN A 401 0.98 43.70 21.60
N ALA A 402 2.16 43.49 21.01
CA ALA A 402 3.29 42.89 21.73
C ALA A 402 3.69 43.74 22.94
N LYS A 403 3.70 45.08 22.80
CA LYS A 403 3.94 45.99 23.92
C LYS A 403 2.81 45.93 24.95
N ALA A 404 1.57 45.92 24.52
CA ALA A 404 0.42 45.79 25.42
C ALA A 404 0.47 44.49 26.25
N LEU A 405 0.90 43.36 25.62
CA LEU A 405 1.09 42.11 26.33
C LEU A 405 2.17 42.22 27.42
N ASP A 406 3.27 42.91 27.16
CA ASP A 406 4.33 43.08 28.14
C ASP A 406 3.95 44.08 29.25
N ASP A 407 3.18 45.13 28.94
CA ASP A 407 2.73 46.14 29.91
C ASP A 407 1.57 45.65 30.80
N TYR A 408 0.57 44.95 30.22
CA TYR A 408 -0.67 44.60 30.94
C TYR A 408 -0.71 43.17 31.49
N ALA A 409 0.10 42.25 30.91
CA ALA A 409 0.29 40.92 31.47
C ALA A 409 1.79 40.63 31.67
N PRO A 410 2.46 41.34 32.59
CA PRO A 410 3.92 41.30 32.73
C PRO A 410 4.43 39.99 33.29
N VAL A 411 5.68 39.62 32.93
CA VAL A 411 6.37 38.45 33.50
C VAL A 411 6.83 38.65 34.96
N SER A 412 6.88 39.88 35.42
CA SER A 412 7.23 40.23 36.79
C SER A 412 6.54 41.51 37.24
N LEU A 413 6.22 41.60 38.52
CA LEU A 413 5.62 42.76 39.17
C LEU A 413 6.55 43.32 40.23
N THR A 414 6.55 44.64 40.35
CA THR A 414 7.10 45.33 41.51
C THR A 414 6.01 45.59 42.52
N LEU A 415 6.15 45.02 43.71
CA LEU A 415 5.19 45.18 44.80
C LEU A 415 5.35 46.55 45.45
N PRO A 416 4.31 47.07 46.21
CA PRO A 416 4.38 48.34 46.89
C PRO A 416 5.55 48.51 47.85
N ASN A 417 6.09 47.42 48.38
CA ASN A 417 7.27 47.40 49.27
C ASN A 417 8.60 47.37 48.50
N GLY A 418 8.58 47.52 47.14
CA GLY A 418 9.79 47.49 46.29
C GLY A 418 10.30 46.09 45.92
N GLN A 419 9.68 45.02 46.39
CA GLN A 419 10.08 43.63 46.05
C GLN A 419 9.61 43.30 44.65
N HIS A 420 10.46 42.55 43.88
CA HIS A 420 10.10 42.00 42.59
C HIS A 420 9.57 40.59 42.74
N ALA A 421 8.45 40.30 42.10
CA ALA A 421 7.83 38.98 42.08
C ALA A 421 7.64 38.50 40.61
N LYS A 422 8.08 37.28 40.28
CA LYS A 422 7.79 36.65 39.00
C LYS A 422 6.31 36.27 38.96
N VAL A 423 5.61 36.65 37.92
CA VAL A 423 4.23 36.23 37.67
C VAL A 423 4.22 34.96 36.88
N ARG A 424 3.51 33.95 37.35
CA ARG A 424 3.19 32.73 36.62
C ARG A 424 1.70 32.75 36.27
N TYR A 425 1.40 32.29 35.08
CA TYR A 425 0.03 32.19 34.59
C TYR A 425 -0.41 30.72 34.63
N GLY A 426 -1.49 30.43 35.35
CA GLY A 426 -2.07 29.10 35.45
C GLY A 426 -2.63 28.56 34.11
N GLU A 427 -3.15 27.36 34.13
CA GLU A 427 -3.78 26.77 32.92
C GLU A 427 -5.04 27.55 32.49
N ASP A 428 -5.74 28.11 33.45
CA ASP A 428 -6.87 29.03 33.27
C ASP A 428 -6.44 30.49 32.99
N SER A 429 -5.14 30.71 32.75
CA SER A 429 -4.49 32.02 32.59
C SER A 429 -4.46 32.87 33.85
N SER A 430 -4.93 32.41 35.02
CA SER A 430 -4.90 33.18 36.26
C SER A 430 -3.47 33.59 36.65
N PRO A 431 -3.23 34.88 36.97
CA PRO A 431 -1.91 35.35 37.38
C PRO A 431 -1.62 34.99 38.84
N VAL A 432 -0.49 34.37 39.09
CA VAL A 432 -0.05 33.91 40.41
C VAL A 432 1.36 34.40 40.69
N ILE A 433 1.60 34.91 41.89
CA ILE A 433 2.95 35.16 42.44
C ILE A 433 3.15 34.31 43.68
N SER A 434 4.31 33.70 43.83
CA SER A 434 4.65 32.86 44.98
C SER A 434 5.79 33.49 45.73
N LEU A 435 5.56 33.93 46.98
CA LEU A 435 6.51 34.64 47.82
C LEU A 435 6.50 34.14 49.26
N THR A 436 7.65 34.20 49.92
CA THR A 436 7.71 33.94 51.37
C THR A 436 7.07 35.09 52.15
N VAL A 437 6.56 34.76 53.34
CA VAL A 437 5.89 35.76 54.24
C VAL A 437 6.75 37.00 54.45
N GLN A 438 8.07 36.84 54.62
CA GLN A 438 8.98 37.99 54.87
C GLN A 438 9.01 38.98 53.69
N ARG A 439 8.85 38.48 52.46
CA ARG A 439 8.84 39.32 51.25
C ARG A 439 7.50 40.04 51.00
N LEU A 440 6.48 39.66 51.76
CA LEU A 440 5.14 40.27 51.71
C LEU A 440 4.93 41.34 52.79
N PHE A 441 5.86 41.56 53.71
CA PHE A 441 5.73 42.61 54.72
C PHE A 441 5.59 43.97 54.04
N GLY A 442 4.56 44.76 54.50
CA GLY A 442 4.21 46.04 53.93
C GLY A 442 3.31 46.01 52.69
N VAL A 443 2.90 44.82 52.24
CA VAL A 443 1.91 44.65 51.14
C VAL A 443 0.52 44.50 51.77
N ALA A 444 -0.25 45.57 51.79
CA ALA A 444 -1.59 45.60 52.42
C ALA A 444 -2.73 45.29 51.43
N VAL A 445 -2.47 45.37 50.14
CA VAL A 445 -3.45 45.12 49.03
C VAL A 445 -2.88 44.16 48.03
N SER A 446 -3.70 43.20 47.56
CA SER A 446 -3.31 42.28 46.49
C SER A 446 -2.94 43.04 45.23
N PRO A 447 -1.79 42.76 44.62
CA PRO A 447 -1.39 43.39 43.36
C PRO A 447 -2.39 43.06 42.25
N ARG A 448 -2.50 43.95 41.29
CA ARG A 448 -3.40 43.78 40.12
C ARG A 448 -2.64 44.02 38.83
N ILE A 449 -3.08 43.36 37.79
CA ILE A 449 -2.58 43.50 36.40
C ILE A 449 -3.72 43.90 35.46
N ALA A 450 -3.49 43.97 34.16
CA ALA A 450 -4.49 44.38 33.16
C ALA A 450 -5.13 45.74 33.54
N ASN A 451 -4.29 46.75 33.72
CA ASN A 451 -4.70 48.11 34.15
C ASN A 451 -5.59 48.12 35.44
N GLY A 452 -5.30 47.21 36.36
CA GLY A 452 -6.04 47.09 37.61
C GLY A 452 -7.33 46.25 37.54
N ALA A 453 -7.66 45.67 36.40
CA ALA A 453 -8.88 44.86 36.23
C ALA A 453 -8.74 43.47 36.89
N VAL A 454 -7.56 42.84 36.86
CA VAL A 454 -7.37 41.45 37.29
C VAL A 454 -6.54 41.37 38.57
N PRO A 455 -7.07 40.80 39.67
CA PRO A 455 -6.29 40.55 40.87
C PRO A 455 -5.28 39.43 40.66
N VAL A 456 -4.07 39.58 41.21
CA VAL A 456 -3.05 38.56 41.20
C VAL A 456 -3.19 37.68 42.44
N ILE A 457 -3.23 36.39 42.26
CA ILE A 457 -3.25 35.42 43.37
C ILE A 457 -1.88 35.44 44.05
N VAL A 458 -1.88 35.61 45.35
CA VAL A 458 -0.65 35.57 46.15
C VAL A 458 -0.55 34.27 46.90
N GLU A 459 0.38 33.43 46.45
CA GLU A 459 0.73 32.18 47.10
C GLU A 459 1.80 32.41 48.15
N VAL A 460 1.45 32.15 49.39
CA VAL A 460 2.37 32.39 50.51
C VAL A 460 3.18 31.13 50.80
N LEU A 461 4.48 31.21 50.57
CA LEU A 461 5.40 30.11 50.80
C LEU A 461 5.96 30.11 52.22
N ALA A 462 6.13 28.93 52.81
CA ALA A 462 6.89 28.78 54.05
C ALA A 462 8.35 29.23 53.85
N PRO A 463 9.12 29.49 54.90
CA PRO A 463 10.55 29.86 54.82
C PRO A 463 11.40 28.84 54.09
N SER A 464 10.98 27.58 54.05
CA SER A 464 11.60 26.47 53.32
C SER A 464 11.29 26.47 51.83
N GLN A 465 10.61 27.49 51.29
CA GLN A 465 10.10 27.63 49.92
C GLN A 465 9.11 26.52 49.50
N ARG A 466 8.49 25.84 50.45
CA ARG A 466 7.39 24.92 50.21
C ARG A 466 6.06 25.67 50.44
N PRO A 467 5.01 25.35 49.64
CA PRO A 467 3.68 25.93 49.84
C PRO A 467 3.09 25.56 51.20
#